data_d2225554943b4f2157ae70b8a6cb337b
#
_entry.id   d2225554943b4f2157ae70b8a6cb337b
#
_cell.length_a   1.000
_cell.length_b   1.000
_cell.length_c   1.000
_cell.angle_alpha   90.00
_cell.angle_beta   90.00
_cell.angle_gamma   90.00
#
_symmetry.space_group_name_H-M   'P 1'
#
loop_
_entity.id
_entity.type
_entity.pdbx_description
1 polymer ?
#
loop_
_entity_poly.entity_id
_entity_poly.type
_entity_poly.pdbx_seq_one_letter_code
_entity_poly.pdbx_strand_id
1 'polypeptide(L)'
;MKNLRTILLLCFALPLSASAQRWKKTAVISGDISIIRNRGGQTLGYSEKSGVKIIIDDGYAFKDLNKNGKLDPYEDWRLPAETRAKDLASKMSIEQIAGLMLYSRHQPIPAAVAGPFAGTYHGKSFPESGAKASDLSDQQIEFLTRDNVRHVLITSVKDAETAAEWNNNEQALAESLGLGIPANNSSDPRNGTKANAEYNAGAGGSISMWPGSLGMAATFD
;
A
#
# COMPACT_ATOMS: atom_id res chain seq x y z
N MET A 1 -10.67 25.54 -75.53
CA MET A 1 -9.52 25.44 -74.58
C MET A 1 -10.08 25.40 -73.18
N LYS A 2 -10.10 24.21 -72.56
CA LYS A 2 -10.63 24.00 -71.20
C LYS A 2 -9.43 23.89 -70.23
N ASN A 3 -9.30 24.85 -69.33
CA ASN A 3 -8.25 24.83 -68.30
C ASN A 3 -8.65 23.86 -67.18
N LEU A 4 -7.91 22.76 -67.05
CA LEU A 4 -8.02 21.79 -65.99
C LEU A 4 -7.15 22.28 -64.79
N ARG A 5 -7.77 22.78 -63.72
CA ARG A 5 -7.08 23.14 -62.52
C ARG A 5 -6.88 21.89 -61.65
N THR A 6 -5.66 21.41 -61.58
CA THR A 6 -5.26 20.32 -60.71
C THR A 6 -5.19 20.86 -59.26
N ILE A 7 -6.10 20.42 -58.40
CA ILE A 7 -6.04 20.70 -56.95
C ILE A 7 -5.13 19.65 -56.33
N LEU A 8 -3.95 20.06 -55.90
CA LEU A 8 -3.02 19.24 -55.14
C LEU A 8 -3.47 19.19 -53.69
N LEU A 9 -4.07 18.07 -53.26
CA LEU A 9 -4.46 17.84 -51.88
C LEU A 9 -3.21 17.41 -51.08
N LEU A 10 -2.64 18.34 -50.32
CA LEU A 10 -1.50 18.06 -49.42
C LEU A 10 -2.07 17.41 -48.14
N CYS A 11 -2.05 16.07 -48.07
CA CYS A 11 -2.34 15.35 -46.83
C CYS A 11 -1.18 15.53 -45.87
N PHE A 12 -1.36 16.39 -44.87
CA PHE A 12 -0.49 16.47 -43.69
C PHE A 12 -0.74 15.23 -42.83
N ALA A 13 0.09 14.21 -42.96
CA ALA A 13 0.18 13.12 -42.03
C ALA A 13 0.90 13.63 -40.77
N LEU A 14 0.13 13.99 -39.75
CA LEU A 14 0.69 14.23 -38.41
C LEU A 14 1.29 12.89 -37.91
N PRO A 15 2.58 12.88 -37.51
CA PRO A 15 3.13 11.69 -36.90
C PRO A 15 2.40 11.46 -35.56
N LEU A 16 1.58 10.43 -35.45
CA LEU A 16 1.16 9.90 -34.18
C LEU A 16 2.42 9.33 -33.51
N SER A 17 3.03 10.12 -32.63
CA SER A 17 4.09 9.63 -31.76
C SER A 17 3.48 8.66 -30.77
N ALA A 18 3.39 7.39 -31.13
CA ALA A 18 3.08 6.32 -30.20
C ALA A 18 4.27 6.21 -29.23
N SER A 19 4.11 6.70 -28.02
CA SER A 19 5.10 6.48 -26.96
C SER A 19 5.34 4.98 -26.80
N ALA A 20 6.59 4.54 -26.94
CA ALA A 20 6.92 3.13 -26.78
C ALA A 20 6.56 2.70 -25.35
N GLN A 21 5.90 1.56 -25.20
CA GLN A 21 5.54 0.99 -23.91
C GLN A 21 6.81 0.77 -23.04
N ARG A 22 6.87 1.44 -21.89
CA ARG A 22 7.99 1.40 -20.95
C ARG A 22 7.68 0.59 -19.68
N TRP A 23 6.59 -0.11 -19.63
CA TRP A 23 6.16 -0.88 -18.46
C TRP A 23 5.81 -2.33 -18.83
N LYS A 24 5.86 -3.20 -17.82
CA LYS A 24 5.47 -4.60 -17.92
C LYS A 24 4.70 -5.01 -16.67
N LYS A 25 3.53 -5.61 -16.86
CA LYS A 25 2.78 -6.27 -15.79
C LYS A 25 3.37 -7.66 -15.55
N THR A 26 3.60 -8.00 -14.29
CA THR A 26 4.02 -9.33 -13.84
C THR A 26 2.93 -9.85 -12.91
N ALA A 27 2.43 -11.05 -13.17
CA ALA A 27 1.48 -11.70 -12.28
C ALA A 27 2.14 -12.00 -10.93
N VAL A 28 1.37 -11.89 -9.86
CA VAL A 28 1.87 -12.02 -8.50
C VAL A 28 1.85 -13.46 -8.00
N ILE A 29 2.73 -13.69 -7.04
CA ILE A 29 3.03 -14.98 -6.45
C ILE A 29 1.92 -15.46 -5.50
N SER A 30 1.09 -14.55 -4.95
CA SER A 30 -0.06 -14.90 -4.11
C SER A 30 -1.14 -13.84 -4.15
N GLY A 31 -2.40 -14.27 -4.17
CA GLY A 31 -3.56 -13.38 -4.07
C GLY A 31 -3.83 -12.54 -5.31
N ASP A 32 -4.59 -11.47 -5.13
CA ASP A 32 -5.06 -10.58 -6.20
C ASP A 32 -4.14 -9.37 -6.43
N ILE A 33 -2.87 -9.47 -6.04
CA ILE A 33 -1.90 -8.37 -6.17
C ILE A 33 -1.14 -8.50 -7.48
N SER A 34 -1.16 -7.47 -8.28
CA SER A 34 -0.39 -7.33 -9.51
C SER A 34 0.79 -6.39 -9.32
N ILE A 35 1.88 -6.70 -9.98
CA ILE A 35 3.08 -5.84 -10.01
C ILE A 35 3.28 -5.31 -11.43
N ILE A 36 3.48 -4.01 -11.53
CA ILE A 36 3.90 -3.33 -12.75
C ILE A 36 5.29 -2.76 -12.54
N ARG A 37 6.19 -3.07 -13.47
CA ARG A 37 7.54 -2.51 -13.48
C ARG A 37 7.66 -1.50 -14.61
N ASN A 38 7.90 -0.24 -14.25
CA ASN A 38 8.24 0.81 -15.20
C ASN A 38 9.75 0.81 -15.46
N ARG A 39 10.16 0.79 -16.72
CA ARG A 39 11.57 0.84 -17.10
C ARG A 39 12.15 2.22 -16.79
N GLY A 40 13.08 2.27 -15.85
CA GLY A 40 13.64 3.55 -15.37
C GLY A 40 12.71 4.36 -14.48
N GLY A 41 11.68 3.72 -13.89
CA GLY A 41 10.71 4.35 -13.00
C GLY A 41 10.28 3.44 -11.86
N GLN A 42 9.20 3.80 -11.18
CA GLN A 42 8.68 3.10 -10.00
C GLN A 42 8.11 1.72 -10.34
N THR A 43 8.32 0.76 -9.45
CA THR A 43 7.56 -0.49 -9.43
C THR A 43 6.28 -0.27 -8.64
N LEU A 44 5.14 -0.61 -9.25
CA LEU A 44 3.83 -0.43 -8.64
C LEU A 44 3.28 -1.80 -8.25
N GLY A 45 2.90 -1.96 -6.98
CA GLY A 45 2.05 -3.04 -6.53
C GLY A 45 0.62 -2.52 -6.35
N TYR A 46 -0.39 -3.27 -6.74
CA TYR A 46 -1.79 -2.92 -6.51
C TYR A 46 -2.65 -4.18 -6.41
N SER A 47 -3.76 -4.07 -5.68
CA SER A 47 -4.76 -5.13 -5.63
C SER A 47 -5.76 -4.95 -6.77
N GLU A 48 -6.00 -6.00 -7.55
CA GLU A 48 -7.02 -5.95 -8.62
C GLU A 48 -8.44 -5.77 -8.05
N LYS A 49 -8.64 -6.14 -6.79
CA LYS A 49 -9.91 -5.96 -6.07
C LYS A 49 -10.08 -4.57 -5.46
N SER A 50 -9.03 -3.76 -5.40
CA SER A 50 -9.11 -2.39 -4.84
C SER A 50 -9.94 -1.43 -5.69
N GLY A 51 -10.22 -1.81 -6.95
CA GLY A 51 -10.89 -0.96 -7.93
C GLY A 51 -9.98 0.06 -8.59
N VAL A 52 -8.71 0.11 -8.21
CA VAL A 52 -7.69 0.96 -8.85
C VAL A 52 -7.45 0.50 -10.27
N LYS A 53 -7.43 1.45 -11.20
CA LYS A 53 -7.08 1.23 -12.59
C LYS A 53 -5.66 1.72 -12.88
N ILE A 54 -5.10 1.24 -13.97
CA ILE A 54 -3.79 1.68 -14.44
C ILE A 54 -3.98 2.69 -15.56
N ILE A 55 -3.42 3.88 -15.36
CA ILE A 55 -3.34 4.94 -16.36
C ILE A 55 -1.98 4.84 -17.05
N ILE A 56 -1.99 5.04 -18.35
CA ILE A 56 -0.75 5.08 -19.15
C ILE A 56 -0.55 6.52 -19.62
N ASP A 57 0.60 7.09 -19.27
CA ASP A 57 1.01 8.40 -19.70
C ASP A 57 2.50 8.40 -20.08
N ASP A 58 2.84 8.96 -21.25
CA ASP A 58 4.18 8.94 -21.83
C ASP A 58 4.87 7.55 -21.81
N GLY A 59 4.07 6.49 -22.04
CA GLY A 59 4.55 5.11 -22.03
C GLY A 59 4.80 4.51 -20.65
N TYR A 60 4.57 5.22 -19.55
CA TYR A 60 4.65 4.74 -18.18
C TYR A 60 3.28 4.42 -17.60
N ALA A 61 3.27 3.54 -16.61
CA ALA A 61 2.08 3.13 -15.88
C ALA A 61 1.99 3.85 -14.53
N PHE A 62 0.77 4.25 -14.17
CA PHE A 62 0.42 4.92 -12.92
C PHE A 62 -0.83 4.29 -12.33
N LYS A 63 -1.04 4.45 -11.03
CA LYS A 63 -2.27 4.02 -10.36
C LYS A 63 -3.26 5.17 -10.31
N ASP A 64 -4.47 4.96 -10.81
CA ASP A 64 -5.64 5.83 -10.63
C ASP A 64 -6.22 5.56 -9.23
N LEU A 65 -5.63 6.18 -8.22
CA LEU A 65 -5.92 5.90 -6.81
C LEU A 65 -7.31 6.43 -6.38
N ASN A 66 -7.72 7.57 -6.92
CA ASN A 66 -9.04 8.14 -6.65
C ASN A 66 -10.13 7.69 -7.64
N LYS A 67 -9.77 6.85 -8.60
CA LYS A 67 -10.67 6.21 -9.58
C LYS A 67 -11.42 7.21 -10.46
N ASN A 68 -10.84 8.38 -10.73
CA ASN A 68 -11.43 9.42 -11.56
C ASN A 68 -11.09 9.29 -13.06
N GLY A 69 -10.22 8.36 -13.44
CA GLY A 69 -9.80 8.10 -14.81
C GLY A 69 -8.79 9.12 -15.36
N LYS A 70 -8.18 9.93 -14.51
CA LYS A 70 -7.17 10.94 -14.86
C LYS A 70 -5.93 10.75 -14.01
N LEU A 71 -4.78 11.10 -14.55
CA LEU A 71 -3.54 11.12 -13.78
C LEU A 71 -3.46 12.43 -12.99
N ASP A 72 -3.77 12.36 -11.71
CA ASP A 72 -3.64 13.51 -10.81
C ASP A 72 -2.17 13.71 -10.39
N PRO A 73 -1.76 14.93 -10.03
CA PRO A 73 -0.39 15.19 -9.60
C PRO A 73 0.10 14.30 -8.45
N TYR A 74 -0.75 13.97 -7.48
CA TYR A 74 -0.33 13.11 -6.36
C TYR A 74 -0.08 11.65 -6.76
N GLU A 75 -0.64 11.20 -7.87
CA GLU A 75 -0.48 9.86 -8.44
C GLU A 75 0.75 9.76 -9.35
N ASP A 76 1.20 10.89 -9.89
CA ASP A 76 2.34 10.95 -10.77
C ASP A 76 3.66 10.84 -9.99
N TRP A 77 4.18 9.62 -9.91
CA TRP A 77 5.43 9.34 -9.20
C TRP A 77 6.68 10.03 -9.79
N ARG A 78 6.59 10.64 -10.98
CA ARG A 78 7.68 11.42 -11.60
C ARG A 78 7.83 12.80 -10.92
N LEU A 79 6.77 13.30 -10.31
CA LEU A 79 6.77 14.61 -9.66
C LEU A 79 7.46 14.55 -8.29
N PRO A 80 8.04 15.68 -7.85
CA PRO A 80 8.61 15.79 -6.51
C PRO A 80 7.59 15.48 -5.42
N ALA A 81 8.06 14.86 -4.32
CA ALA A 81 7.18 14.46 -3.21
C ALA A 81 6.37 15.62 -2.64
N GLU A 82 6.96 16.82 -2.54
CA GLU A 82 6.28 18.03 -2.06
C GLU A 82 5.10 18.42 -2.97
N THR A 83 5.27 18.38 -4.28
CA THR A 83 4.21 18.67 -5.25
C THR A 83 3.07 17.66 -5.11
N ARG A 84 3.40 16.40 -5.01
CA ARG A 84 2.45 15.31 -4.83
C ARG A 84 1.68 15.43 -3.51
N ALA A 85 2.39 15.70 -2.42
CA ALA A 85 1.80 15.88 -1.09
C ALA A 85 0.84 17.09 -1.05
N LYS A 86 1.21 18.18 -1.69
CA LYS A 86 0.39 19.40 -1.79
C LYS A 86 -0.92 19.15 -2.54
N ASP A 87 -0.86 18.44 -3.65
CA ASP A 87 -2.03 18.07 -4.43
C ASP A 87 -2.94 17.12 -3.63
N LEU A 88 -2.38 16.07 -3.02
CA LEU A 88 -3.11 15.13 -2.17
C LEU A 88 -3.82 15.87 -1.02
N ALA A 89 -3.09 16.71 -0.29
CA ALA A 89 -3.64 17.48 0.83
C ALA A 89 -4.81 18.36 0.43
N SER A 90 -4.78 18.93 -0.79
CA SER A 90 -5.87 19.77 -1.30
C SER A 90 -7.16 18.98 -1.60
N LYS A 91 -7.07 17.67 -1.73
CA LYS A 91 -8.19 16.76 -2.02
C LYS A 91 -8.74 16.06 -0.77
N MET A 92 -8.02 16.14 0.34
CA MET A 92 -8.40 15.46 1.58
C MET A 92 -9.50 16.21 2.35
N SER A 93 -10.40 15.45 2.97
CA SER A 93 -11.30 15.99 3.98
C SER A 93 -10.58 16.23 5.31
N ILE A 94 -11.21 17.01 6.20
CA ILE A 94 -10.67 17.24 7.56
C ILE A 94 -10.57 15.93 8.34
N GLU A 95 -11.53 15.02 8.18
CA GLU A 95 -11.54 13.71 8.81
C GLU A 95 -10.38 12.83 8.33
N GLN A 96 -10.06 12.88 7.04
CA GLN A 96 -8.91 12.18 6.48
C GLN A 96 -7.59 12.76 7.00
N ILE A 97 -7.49 14.09 7.08
CA ILE A 97 -6.31 14.75 7.67
C ILE A 97 -6.17 14.38 9.13
N ALA A 98 -7.25 14.43 9.91
CA ALA A 98 -7.26 14.04 11.31
C ALA A 98 -6.83 12.58 11.50
N GLY A 99 -7.34 11.67 10.66
CA GLY A 99 -6.96 10.25 10.68
C GLY A 99 -5.47 10.03 10.41
N LEU A 100 -4.84 10.80 9.51
CA LEU A 100 -3.40 10.76 9.27
C LEU A 100 -2.56 11.28 10.45
N MET A 101 -3.13 12.06 11.35
CA MET A 101 -2.47 12.53 12.57
C MET A 101 -2.60 11.54 13.73
N LEU A 102 -3.41 10.49 13.58
CA LEU A 102 -3.62 9.47 14.58
C LEU A 102 -2.70 8.28 14.34
N TYR A 103 -2.40 7.59 15.42
CA TYR A 103 -1.68 6.32 15.44
C TYR A 103 -2.60 5.23 15.97
N SER A 104 -2.55 4.03 15.38
CA SER A 104 -3.39 2.95 15.87
C SER A 104 -3.01 2.53 17.28
N ARG A 105 -3.93 1.87 17.97
CA ARG A 105 -3.57 1.08 19.15
C ARG A 105 -2.67 -0.09 18.71
N HIS A 106 -2.11 -0.79 19.65
CA HIS A 106 -1.30 -1.98 19.43
C HIS A 106 -2.05 -3.03 18.61
N GLN A 107 -1.45 -3.51 17.53
CA GLN A 107 -2.04 -4.48 16.60
C GLN A 107 -1.28 -5.80 16.65
N PRO A 108 -1.71 -6.79 17.45
CA PRO A 108 -1.23 -8.16 17.30
C PRO A 108 -1.82 -8.81 16.04
N ILE A 109 -1.05 -9.67 15.37
CA ILE A 109 -1.42 -10.36 14.14
C ILE A 109 -1.19 -11.87 14.32
N PRO A 110 -2.25 -12.70 14.38
CA PRO A 110 -3.67 -12.31 14.41
C PRO A 110 -4.05 -11.54 15.67
N ALA A 111 -5.20 -10.87 15.63
CA ALA A 111 -5.69 -10.08 16.77
C ALA A 111 -5.82 -10.92 18.04
N ALA A 112 -5.53 -10.32 19.18
CA ALA A 112 -5.64 -10.98 20.48
C ALA A 112 -7.09 -11.39 20.78
N VAL A 113 -7.26 -12.53 21.47
CA VAL A 113 -8.58 -13.07 21.84
C VAL A 113 -9.20 -12.28 23.00
N ALA A 114 -8.38 -11.72 23.87
CA ALA A 114 -8.82 -11.01 25.06
C ALA A 114 -7.88 -9.86 25.39
N GLY A 115 -8.31 -8.96 26.29
CA GLY A 115 -7.55 -7.83 26.76
C GLY A 115 -7.78 -6.55 25.95
N PRO A 116 -7.00 -5.48 26.23
CA PRO A 116 -7.24 -4.17 25.64
C PRO A 116 -6.99 -4.09 24.12
N PHE A 117 -6.32 -5.10 23.55
CA PHE A 117 -5.98 -5.19 22.14
C PHE A 117 -6.69 -6.37 21.47
N ALA A 118 -7.75 -6.88 22.07
CA ALA A 118 -8.58 -7.93 21.49
C ALA A 118 -9.25 -7.42 20.20
N GLY A 119 -9.41 -8.35 19.27
CA GLY A 119 -10.10 -8.10 18.01
C GLY A 119 -10.96 -9.29 17.61
N THR A 120 -11.91 -9.03 16.73
CA THR A 120 -12.84 -10.02 16.20
C THR A 120 -12.71 -10.14 14.69
N TYR A 121 -13.23 -11.22 14.15
CA TYR A 121 -13.33 -11.51 12.72
C TYR A 121 -14.77 -11.90 12.44
N HIS A 122 -15.52 -11.03 11.77
CA HIS A 122 -16.97 -11.18 11.59
C HIS A 122 -17.71 -11.38 12.93
N GLY A 123 -17.31 -10.61 13.95
CA GLY A 123 -17.89 -10.63 15.29
C GLY A 123 -17.46 -11.82 16.16
N LYS A 124 -16.56 -12.70 15.70
CA LYS A 124 -16.06 -13.86 16.45
C LYS A 124 -14.60 -13.70 16.82
N SER A 125 -14.16 -14.37 17.89
CA SER A 125 -12.73 -14.45 18.23
C SER A 125 -11.95 -15.19 17.12
N PHE A 126 -10.65 -14.93 17.02
CA PHE A 126 -9.83 -15.56 15.99
C PHE A 126 -9.97 -17.09 15.94
N PRO A 127 -9.90 -17.85 17.07
CA PRO A 127 -10.03 -19.30 17.03
C PRO A 127 -11.42 -19.81 16.58
N GLU A 128 -12.46 -18.99 16.73
CA GLU A 128 -13.85 -19.37 16.40
C GLU A 128 -14.28 -18.89 15.02
N SER A 129 -13.53 -17.99 14.41
CA SER A 129 -13.91 -17.32 13.17
C SER A 129 -13.63 -18.13 11.90
N GLY A 130 -12.65 -19.03 11.95
CA GLY A 130 -12.10 -19.69 10.77
C GLY A 130 -11.26 -18.77 9.88
N ALA A 131 -10.97 -17.55 10.35
CA ALA A 131 -10.12 -16.58 9.62
C ALA A 131 -8.68 -17.07 9.53
N LYS A 132 -7.98 -16.61 8.48
CA LYS A 132 -6.52 -16.79 8.37
C LYS A 132 -5.81 -15.81 9.31
N ALA A 133 -4.61 -16.19 9.78
CA ALA A 133 -3.81 -15.31 10.63
C ALA A 133 -3.49 -13.95 9.97
N SER A 134 -3.45 -13.92 8.65
CA SER A 134 -3.20 -12.73 7.83
C SER A 134 -4.45 -11.91 7.48
N ASP A 135 -5.65 -12.35 7.86
CA ASP A 135 -6.87 -11.58 7.63
C ASP A 135 -6.90 -10.35 8.55
N LEU A 136 -7.55 -9.28 8.08
CA LEU A 136 -7.78 -8.09 8.89
C LEU A 136 -8.91 -8.33 9.89
N SER A 137 -8.71 -7.94 11.15
CA SER A 137 -9.78 -7.95 12.14
C SER A 137 -10.83 -6.87 11.86
N ASP A 138 -12.03 -7.02 12.43
CA ASP A 138 -13.10 -6.03 12.32
C ASP A 138 -12.62 -4.64 12.78
N GLN A 139 -11.81 -4.56 13.84
CA GLN A 139 -11.28 -3.31 14.38
C GLN A 139 -10.23 -2.69 13.45
N GLN A 140 -9.43 -3.52 12.77
CA GLN A 140 -8.46 -3.05 11.76
C GLN A 140 -9.17 -2.49 10.54
N ILE A 141 -10.22 -3.17 10.08
CA ILE A 141 -11.07 -2.66 9.01
C ILE A 141 -11.71 -1.33 9.43
N GLU A 142 -12.25 -1.26 10.66
CA GLU A 142 -12.93 -0.08 11.17
C GLU A 142 -12.02 1.14 11.22
N PHE A 143 -10.83 1.04 11.82
CA PHE A 143 -9.96 2.21 11.93
C PHE A 143 -9.42 2.67 10.56
N LEU A 144 -9.20 1.77 9.61
CA LEU A 144 -8.78 2.14 8.25
C LEU A 144 -9.91 2.83 7.47
N THR A 145 -11.15 2.32 7.61
CA THR A 145 -12.29 2.78 6.80
C THR A 145 -13.00 3.98 7.42
N ARG A 146 -13.37 3.88 8.70
CA ARG A 146 -14.16 4.90 9.40
C ARG A 146 -13.31 6.00 9.97
N ASP A 147 -12.22 5.63 10.64
CA ASP A 147 -11.40 6.59 11.38
C ASP A 147 -10.25 7.16 10.53
N ASN A 148 -10.09 6.71 9.30
CA ASN A 148 -9.08 7.14 8.34
C ASN A 148 -7.63 7.01 8.85
N VAL A 149 -7.38 6.17 9.86
CA VAL A 149 -6.05 5.94 10.42
C VAL A 149 -5.17 5.25 9.36
N ARG A 150 -3.93 5.72 9.23
CA ARG A 150 -2.94 5.17 8.30
C ARG A 150 -1.60 4.85 8.96
N HIS A 151 -1.38 5.26 10.20
CA HIS A 151 -0.19 4.88 10.97
C HIS A 151 -0.54 3.73 11.89
N VAL A 152 0.04 2.56 11.65
CA VAL A 152 -0.34 1.30 12.32
C VAL A 152 0.84 0.72 13.08
N LEU A 153 0.64 0.48 14.38
CA LEU A 153 1.64 -0.12 15.26
C LEU A 153 1.43 -1.63 15.36
N ILE A 154 2.30 -2.39 14.71
CA ILE A 154 2.33 -3.85 14.80
C ILE A 154 3.12 -4.25 16.05
N THR A 155 2.52 -5.00 16.96
CA THR A 155 3.15 -5.37 18.24
C THR A 155 3.53 -6.84 18.33
N SER A 156 2.91 -7.69 17.55
CA SER A 156 3.31 -9.08 17.40
C SER A 156 2.80 -9.66 16.09
N VAL A 157 3.53 -10.59 15.54
CA VAL A 157 3.12 -11.33 14.35
C VAL A 157 3.57 -12.77 14.47
N LYS A 158 2.80 -13.69 13.91
CA LYS A 158 3.06 -15.11 13.99
C LYS A 158 4.40 -15.50 13.33
N ASP A 159 4.61 -15.02 12.11
CA ASP A 159 5.78 -15.29 11.29
C ASP A 159 5.90 -14.26 10.15
N ALA A 160 6.99 -14.29 9.40
CA ALA A 160 7.26 -13.35 8.32
C ALA A 160 6.28 -13.47 7.14
N GLU A 161 5.80 -14.67 6.84
CA GLU A 161 4.82 -14.90 5.77
C GLU A 161 3.47 -14.28 6.14
N THR A 162 2.99 -14.54 7.37
CA THR A 162 1.78 -13.90 7.91
C THR A 162 1.89 -12.38 7.91
N ALA A 163 3.06 -11.83 8.28
CA ALA A 163 3.30 -10.39 8.26
C ALA A 163 3.17 -9.80 6.85
N ALA A 164 3.77 -10.45 5.86
CA ALA A 164 3.74 -10.01 4.47
C ALA A 164 2.32 -10.09 3.88
N GLU A 165 1.61 -11.19 4.11
CA GLU A 165 0.23 -11.35 3.64
C GLU A 165 -0.72 -10.34 4.31
N TRP A 166 -0.60 -10.17 5.63
CA TRP A 166 -1.39 -9.20 6.38
C TRP A 166 -1.16 -7.78 5.85
N ASN A 167 0.10 -7.38 5.68
CA ASN A 167 0.43 -6.07 5.08
C ASN A 167 -0.18 -5.92 3.67
N ASN A 168 -0.15 -6.96 2.85
CA ASN A 168 -0.78 -6.91 1.54
C ASN A 168 -2.30 -6.70 1.63
N ASN A 169 -2.97 -7.37 2.56
CA ASN A 169 -4.41 -7.21 2.79
C ASN A 169 -4.75 -5.81 3.30
N GLU A 170 -3.95 -5.27 4.21
CA GLU A 170 -4.07 -3.91 4.71
C GLU A 170 -3.90 -2.87 3.59
N GLN A 171 -2.83 -2.99 2.81
CA GLN A 171 -2.57 -2.08 1.69
C GLN A 171 -3.66 -2.17 0.62
N ALA A 172 -4.17 -3.37 0.34
CA ALA A 172 -5.26 -3.56 -0.61
C ALA A 172 -6.55 -2.87 -0.14
N LEU A 173 -6.87 -2.97 1.16
CA LEU A 173 -8.00 -2.24 1.74
C LEU A 173 -7.75 -0.72 1.67
N ALA A 174 -6.60 -0.22 2.13
CA ALA A 174 -6.26 1.20 2.11
C ALA A 174 -6.33 1.78 0.68
N GLU A 175 -5.84 1.05 -0.31
CA GLU A 175 -5.89 1.41 -1.73
C GLU A 175 -7.32 1.46 -2.27
N SER A 176 -8.24 0.65 -1.72
CA SER A 176 -9.65 0.66 -2.13
C SER A 176 -10.40 1.90 -1.66
N LEU A 177 -9.87 2.63 -0.67
CA LEU A 177 -10.55 3.73 0.03
C LEU A 177 -10.20 5.10 -0.55
N GLY A 178 -11.22 5.85 -0.95
CA GLY A 178 -11.13 7.27 -1.27
C GLY A 178 -9.96 7.66 -2.18
N LEU A 179 -8.93 8.27 -1.60
CA LEU A 179 -7.73 8.74 -2.30
C LEU A 179 -6.62 7.69 -2.38
N GLY A 180 -6.85 6.46 -1.93
CA GLY A 180 -5.89 5.36 -1.98
C GLY A 180 -4.62 5.62 -1.15
N ILE A 181 -4.72 6.36 -0.05
CA ILE A 181 -3.58 6.67 0.81
C ILE A 181 -3.11 5.39 1.51
N PRO A 182 -1.86 4.96 1.30
CA PRO A 182 -1.36 3.70 1.86
C PRO A 182 -1.22 3.77 3.38
N ALA A 183 -1.31 2.62 4.03
CA ALA A 183 -0.93 2.49 5.43
C ALA A 183 0.59 2.55 5.61
N ASN A 184 1.03 3.11 6.73
CA ASN A 184 2.42 3.18 7.15
C ASN A 184 2.59 2.33 8.42
N ASN A 185 3.13 1.15 8.25
CA ASN A 185 3.34 0.20 9.32
C ASN A 185 4.65 0.46 10.04
N SER A 186 4.58 0.40 11.36
CA SER A 186 5.73 0.48 12.23
C SER A 186 5.68 -0.60 13.30
N SER A 187 6.80 -0.84 13.92
CA SER A 187 6.92 -1.74 15.06
C SER A 187 7.96 -1.18 16.03
N ASP A 188 7.92 -1.63 17.29
CA ASP A 188 8.92 -1.33 18.29
C ASP A 188 9.82 -2.57 18.52
N PRO A 189 10.72 -2.90 17.59
CA PRO A 189 11.52 -4.10 17.69
C PRO A 189 12.47 -3.99 18.86
N ARG A 190 12.28 -4.86 19.85
CA ARG A 190 13.27 -5.11 20.88
C ARG A 190 13.96 -6.40 20.55
N ASN A 191 15.20 -6.31 20.11
CA ASN A 191 15.98 -7.48 19.73
C ASN A 191 16.08 -8.46 20.89
N GLY A 192 15.99 -9.74 20.59
CA GLY A 192 16.04 -10.81 21.56
C GLY A 192 15.70 -12.16 20.96
N THR A 193 15.83 -13.21 21.75
CA THR A 193 15.58 -14.59 21.32
C THR A 193 14.16 -15.07 21.57
N LYS A 194 13.32 -14.25 22.22
CA LYS A 194 11.94 -14.61 22.57
C LYS A 194 10.95 -13.85 21.70
N ALA A 195 10.24 -14.56 20.86
CA ALA A 195 9.24 -14.01 19.94
C ALA A 195 8.00 -13.39 20.64
N ASN A 196 7.79 -13.70 21.91
CA ASN A 196 6.61 -13.31 22.70
C ASN A 196 6.94 -12.36 23.85
N ALA A 197 8.10 -11.71 23.84
CA ALA A 197 8.36 -10.65 24.81
C ALA A 197 7.47 -9.45 24.51
N GLU A 198 6.97 -8.81 25.57
CA GLU A 198 6.11 -7.65 25.47
C GLU A 198 6.75 -6.57 24.57
N TYR A 199 5.98 -6.03 23.64
CA TYR A 199 6.41 -5.06 22.63
C TYR A 199 7.53 -5.54 21.67
N ASN A 200 7.73 -6.82 21.56
CA ASN A 200 8.69 -7.44 20.62
C ASN A 200 8.05 -7.75 19.26
N ALA A 201 7.32 -6.82 18.73
CA ALA A 201 6.72 -7.01 17.43
C ALA A 201 7.76 -7.36 16.38
N GLY A 202 7.64 -8.51 15.81
CA GLY A 202 8.49 -8.94 14.71
C GLY A 202 9.96 -9.19 15.05
N ALA A 203 10.37 -9.12 16.31
CA ALA A 203 11.73 -9.40 16.74
C ALA A 203 11.83 -10.75 17.48
N GLY A 204 12.92 -11.45 17.31
CA GLY A 204 13.16 -12.77 17.89
C GLY A 204 12.47 -13.91 17.14
N GLY A 205 12.55 -15.13 17.66
CA GLY A 205 11.98 -16.32 17.03
C GLY A 205 12.44 -16.54 15.60
N SER A 206 11.50 -16.67 14.66
CA SER A 206 11.79 -16.88 13.23
C SER A 206 11.97 -15.59 12.42
N ILE A 207 11.75 -14.41 13.03
CA ILE A 207 11.77 -13.12 12.31
C ILE A 207 13.11 -12.42 12.43
N SER A 208 13.63 -12.28 13.64
CA SER A 208 14.93 -11.64 13.88
C SER A 208 15.63 -12.29 15.07
N MET A 209 16.90 -12.60 14.89
CA MET A 209 17.77 -13.26 15.89
C MET A 209 18.86 -12.30 16.41
N TRP A 210 18.68 -11.00 16.27
CA TRP A 210 19.64 -10.04 16.78
C TRP A 210 19.75 -10.08 18.30
N PRO A 211 20.94 -9.87 18.87
CA PRO A 211 21.12 -9.82 20.31
C PRO A 211 20.31 -8.68 20.93
N GLY A 212 19.92 -8.84 22.18
CA GLY A 212 19.29 -7.75 22.95
C GLY A 212 20.22 -6.54 23.13
N SER A 213 19.66 -5.42 23.56
CA SER A 213 20.38 -4.14 23.68
C SER A 213 21.66 -4.23 24.50
N LEU A 214 21.69 -5.04 25.58
CA LEU A 214 22.90 -5.28 26.37
C LEU A 214 23.97 -6.02 25.57
N GLY A 215 23.57 -7.01 24.76
CA GLY A 215 24.49 -7.73 23.88
C GLY A 215 25.08 -6.84 22.81
N MET A 216 24.27 -5.96 22.21
CA MET A 216 24.76 -4.98 21.24
C MET A 216 25.69 -3.95 21.88
N ALA A 217 25.34 -3.43 23.07
CA ALA A 217 26.19 -2.49 23.79
C ALA A 217 27.53 -3.10 24.23
N ALA A 218 27.56 -4.42 24.49
CA ALA A 218 28.78 -5.13 24.84
C ALA A 218 29.79 -5.31 23.69
N THR A 219 29.39 -5.03 22.45
CA THR A 219 30.33 -5.07 21.31
C THR A 219 31.26 -3.86 21.26
N PHE A 220 30.93 -2.77 21.95
CA PHE A 220 31.65 -1.49 21.93
C PHE A 220 31.80 -0.87 20.52
N ASP A 221 30.93 -1.24 19.59
CA ASP A 221 30.94 -0.79 18.20
C ASP A 221 29.73 0.12 17.88
#